data_00eb035db76f8f7332ac36e6d37ebc75
#
_entry.id   00eb035db76f8f7332ac36e6d37ebc75
#
_cell.length_a   1.000
_cell.length_b   1.000
_cell.length_c   1.000
_cell.angle_alpha   90.00
_cell.angle_beta   90.00
_cell.angle_gamma   90.00
#
_symmetry.space_group_name_H-M   'P 1'
#
loop_
_entity.id
_entity.type
_entity.pdbx_description
1 polymer ?
#
loop_
_entity_poly.entity_id
_entity_poly.type
_entity_poly.pdbx_seq_one_letter_code
_entity_poly.pdbx_strand_id
1 'polypeptide(L)'
;MLWTGYTDAIIGCFDAKYTYSFWRPVTATVAGGGNSDLQADPAWLPLASTPNHPEYPAAHACASGAVSTLLAGYFGTTKIHFVTDSTAFQDGVHTHTFEDSRNLIDEVFWARIYAGFNYHHSLQDGEKLGTTIARELLRNHFGPQHGRLEFPAARKVGPIQ
;
A
#
# COMPACT_ATOMS: atom_id res chain seq x y z
N MET A 1 18.16 6.34 2.93
CA MET A 1 17.41 5.07 3.15
C MET A 1 15.92 5.19 2.85
N LEU A 2 15.12 5.94 3.63
CA LEU A 2 13.66 5.95 3.49
C LEU A 2 13.21 6.34 2.07
N TRP A 3 13.65 7.48 1.56
CA TRP A 3 13.31 7.94 0.21
C TRP A 3 13.81 7.00 -0.89
N THR A 4 14.99 6.41 -0.74
CA THR A 4 15.51 5.42 -1.71
C THR A 4 14.57 4.22 -1.80
N GLY A 5 14.25 3.60 -0.66
CA GLY A 5 13.39 2.42 -0.65
C GLY A 5 11.94 2.71 -1.05
N TYR A 6 11.42 3.89 -0.70
CA TYR A 6 10.13 4.35 -1.23
C TYR A 6 10.16 4.46 -2.76
N THR A 7 11.20 5.11 -3.31
CA THR A 7 11.34 5.29 -4.76
C THR A 7 11.47 3.95 -5.48
N ASP A 8 12.31 3.04 -4.97
CA ASP A 8 12.48 1.70 -5.55
C ASP A 8 11.17 0.90 -5.53
N ALA A 9 10.41 0.99 -4.43
CA ALA A 9 9.10 0.35 -4.32
C ALA A 9 8.10 0.92 -5.33
N ILE A 10 8.10 2.23 -5.54
CA ILE A 10 7.23 2.89 -6.52
C ILE A 10 7.65 2.51 -7.95
N ILE A 11 8.94 2.48 -8.27
CA ILE A 11 9.42 2.05 -9.58
C ILE A 11 8.97 0.62 -9.89
N GLY A 12 9.22 -0.34 -8.99
CA GLY A 12 8.80 -1.73 -9.19
C GLY A 12 7.28 -1.89 -9.23
N CYS A 13 6.55 -1.09 -8.45
CA CYS A 13 5.10 -1.08 -8.46
C CYS A 13 4.53 -0.60 -9.80
N PHE A 14 5.07 0.50 -10.34
CA PHE A 14 4.59 1.06 -11.61
C PHE A 14 5.02 0.23 -12.82
N ASP A 15 6.18 -0.40 -12.79
CA ASP A 15 6.57 -1.40 -13.79
C ASP A 15 5.54 -2.53 -13.86
N ALA A 16 5.19 -3.12 -12.71
CA ALA A 16 4.15 -4.13 -12.62
C ALA A 16 2.77 -3.59 -13.08
N LYS A 17 2.39 -2.36 -12.68
CA LYS A 17 1.12 -1.76 -13.09
C LYS A 17 0.94 -1.72 -14.60
N TYR A 18 1.92 -1.24 -15.32
CA TYR A 18 1.84 -1.11 -16.77
C TYR A 18 2.09 -2.44 -17.51
N THR A 19 2.75 -3.39 -16.86
CA THR A 19 2.86 -4.75 -17.37
C THR A 19 1.50 -5.47 -17.34
N TYR A 20 0.78 -5.40 -16.23
CA TYR A 20 -0.51 -6.11 -16.06
C TYR A 20 -1.71 -5.31 -16.57
N SER A 21 -1.63 -3.98 -16.56
CA SER A 21 -2.69 -3.05 -17.04
C SER A 21 -4.10 -3.40 -16.55
N PHE A 22 -4.24 -3.73 -15.27
CA PHE A 22 -5.50 -4.22 -14.71
C PHE A 22 -6.50 -3.08 -14.49
N TRP A 23 -7.78 -3.34 -14.72
CA TRP A 23 -8.85 -2.36 -14.61
C TRP A 23 -9.23 -2.04 -13.17
N ARG A 24 -9.82 -0.85 -12.96
CA ARG A 24 -10.25 -0.36 -11.65
C ARG A 24 -11.62 -0.90 -11.25
N PRO A 25 -11.95 -0.96 -9.93
CA PRO A 25 -13.28 -1.32 -9.46
C PRO A 25 -14.40 -0.52 -10.13
N VAL A 26 -14.20 0.80 -10.33
CA VAL A 26 -15.19 1.63 -11.01
C VAL A 26 -15.51 1.12 -12.42
N THR A 27 -14.50 0.75 -13.19
CA THR A 27 -14.70 0.20 -14.53
C THR A 27 -15.42 -1.14 -14.50
N ALA A 28 -15.01 -2.02 -13.58
CA ALA A 28 -15.60 -3.35 -13.42
C ALA A 28 -17.06 -3.27 -12.96
N THR A 29 -17.35 -2.42 -11.96
CA THR A 29 -18.71 -2.29 -11.41
C THR A 29 -19.68 -1.71 -12.45
N VAL A 30 -19.27 -0.67 -13.17
CA VAL A 30 -20.07 -0.07 -14.23
C VAL A 30 -20.35 -1.07 -15.37
N ALA A 31 -19.38 -1.92 -15.70
CA ALA A 31 -19.51 -2.92 -16.77
C ALA A 31 -20.12 -4.27 -16.33
N GLY A 32 -20.40 -4.48 -15.05
CA GLY A 32 -20.87 -5.77 -14.52
C GLY A 32 -19.75 -6.80 -14.32
N GLY A 33 -18.49 -6.38 -14.23
CA GLY A 33 -17.34 -7.22 -13.83
C GLY A 33 -16.94 -8.34 -14.78
N GLY A 34 -17.63 -8.51 -15.91
CA GLY A 34 -17.44 -9.66 -16.81
C GLY A 34 -17.91 -11.00 -16.22
N ASN A 35 -18.69 -10.98 -15.14
CA ASN A 35 -19.29 -12.13 -14.48
C ASN A 35 -20.81 -12.00 -14.54
N SER A 36 -21.51 -13.04 -15.05
CA SER A 36 -22.97 -13.07 -15.17
C SER A 36 -23.72 -12.94 -13.85
N ASP A 37 -23.05 -13.25 -12.73
CA ASP A 37 -23.63 -13.17 -11.39
C ASP A 37 -23.56 -11.75 -10.80
N LEU A 38 -22.85 -10.85 -11.46
CA LEU A 38 -22.69 -9.45 -11.05
C LEU A 38 -23.56 -8.55 -11.94
N GLN A 39 -24.47 -7.84 -11.31
CA GLN A 39 -25.26 -6.83 -12.00
C GLN A 39 -24.41 -5.57 -12.22
N ALA A 40 -24.39 -5.05 -13.44
CA ALA A 40 -23.78 -3.77 -13.75
C ALA A 40 -24.49 -2.64 -12.99
N ASP A 41 -23.72 -1.72 -12.44
CA ASP A 41 -24.21 -0.48 -11.85
C ASP A 41 -23.56 0.74 -12.52
N PRO A 42 -24.18 1.25 -13.60
CA PRO A 42 -23.65 2.41 -14.32
C PRO A 42 -23.62 3.71 -13.50
N ALA A 43 -24.32 3.77 -12.38
CA ALA A 43 -24.39 4.93 -11.50
C ALA A 43 -23.36 4.87 -10.35
N TRP A 44 -22.66 3.75 -10.17
CA TRP A 44 -21.71 3.60 -9.09
C TRP A 44 -20.49 4.50 -9.27
N LEU A 45 -20.15 5.20 -8.19
CA LEU A 45 -18.97 6.08 -8.12
C LEU A 45 -18.13 5.74 -6.89
N PRO A 46 -16.81 5.80 -6.99
CA PRO A 46 -15.93 5.70 -5.83
C PRO A 46 -16.07 6.95 -4.94
N LEU A 47 -15.62 6.85 -3.68
CA LEU A 47 -15.71 7.93 -2.69
C LEU A 47 -14.97 9.22 -3.11
N ALA A 48 -13.94 9.09 -3.93
CA ALA A 48 -13.18 10.20 -4.49
C ALA A 48 -12.68 9.85 -5.89
N SER A 49 -11.98 10.80 -6.56
CA SER A 49 -11.46 10.58 -7.90
C SER A 49 -10.50 9.39 -7.98
N THR A 50 -10.80 8.46 -8.85
CA THR A 50 -9.94 7.29 -9.11
C THR A 50 -8.60 7.76 -9.70
N PRO A 51 -7.46 7.27 -9.18
CA PRO A 51 -6.15 7.57 -9.77
C PRO A 51 -6.05 7.10 -11.23
N ASN A 52 -5.48 7.93 -12.08
CA ASN A 52 -5.40 7.72 -13.54
C ASN A 52 -4.23 6.82 -13.97
N HIS A 53 -4.06 5.69 -13.31
CA HIS A 53 -3.08 4.65 -13.65
C HIS A 53 -3.68 3.26 -13.38
N PRO A 54 -3.14 2.16 -13.96
CA PRO A 54 -3.65 0.82 -13.77
C PRO A 54 -3.82 0.44 -12.29
N GLU A 55 -4.77 -0.45 -12.02
CA GLU A 55 -5.15 -0.78 -10.66
C GLU A 55 -4.10 -1.60 -9.92
N TYR A 56 -3.63 -2.70 -10.54
CA TYR A 56 -2.79 -3.73 -9.93
C TYR A 56 -1.30 -3.57 -10.24
N PRO A 57 -0.41 -3.80 -9.24
CA PRO A 57 -0.65 -3.87 -7.81
C PRO A 57 -0.96 -2.49 -7.23
N ALA A 58 -1.53 -2.42 -6.01
CA ALA A 58 -1.93 -1.15 -5.41
C ALA A 58 -0.72 -0.30 -4.97
N ALA A 59 -0.52 0.87 -5.59
CA ALA A 59 0.65 1.71 -5.34
C ALA A 59 0.75 2.19 -3.89
N HIS A 60 -0.38 2.52 -3.25
CA HIS A 60 -0.39 2.92 -1.85
C HIS A 60 0.07 1.78 -0.92
N ALA A 61 -0.29 0.53 -1.24
CA ALA A 61 0.18 -0.63 -0.48
C ALA A 61 1.68 -0.91 -0.73
N CYS A 62 2.17 -0.73 -1.96
CA CYS A 62 3.61 -0.79 -2.23
C CYS A 62 4.38 0.24 -1.38
N ALA A 63 3.90 1.47 -1.36
CA ALA A 63 4.52 2.56 -0.59
C ALA A 63 4.47 2.30 0.92
N SER A 64 3.29 2.01 1.48
CA SER A 64 3.13 1.79 2.92
C SER A 64 3.88 0.55 3.40
N GLY A 65 3.89 -0.54 2.62
CA GLY A 65 4.66 -1.74 2.90
C GLY A 65 6.17 -1.47 2.95
N ALA A 66 6.69 -0.69 2.00
CA ALA A 66 8.08 -0.29 1.99
C ALA A 66 8.43 0.63 3.18
N VAL A 67 7.67 1.69 3.39
CA VAL A 67 7.91 2.66 4.47
C VAL A 67 7.87 1.99 5.83
N SER A 68 6.82 1.21 6.13
CA SER A 68 6.69 0.50 7.41
C SER A 68 7.85 -0.47 7.64
N THR A 69 8.27 -1.22 6.61
CA THR A 69 9.38 -2.17 6.70
C THR A 69 10.71 -1.46 6.93
N LEU A 70 10.96 -0.34 6.24
CA LEU A 70 12.18 0.45 6.41
C LEU A 70 12.28 1.06 7.81
N LEU A 71 11.18 1.61 8.32
CA LEU A 71 11.12 2.15 9.68
C LEU A 71 11.39 1.04 10.71
N ALA A 72 10.68 -0.09 10.60
CA ALA A 72 10.85 -1.22 11.50
C ALA A 72 12.28 -1.80 11.46
N GLY A 73 12.88 -1.91 10.27
CA GLY A 73 14.25 -2.38 10.11
C GLY A 73 15.29 -1.41 10.69
N TYR A 74 15.08 -0.11 10.56
CA TYR A 74 15.98 0.91 11.10
C TYR A 74 15.94 0.98 12.63
N PHE A 75 14.75 0.96 13.22
CA PHE A 75 14.57 1.05 14.67
C PHE A 75 14.62 -0.31 15.40
N GLY A 76 14.64 -1.43 14.66
CA GLY A 76 14.63 -2.78 15.25
C GLY A 76 13.29 -3.16 15.91
N THR A 77 12.22 -2.40 15.66
CA THR A 77 10.90 -2.60 16.23
C THR A 77 9.82 -2.00 15.34
N THR A 78 8.60 -2.52 15.40
CA THR A 78 7.43 -1.90 14.76
C THR A 78 6.76 -0.87 15.67
N LYS A 79 7.03 -0.90 16.96
CA LYS A 79 6.50 0.04 17.96
C LYS A 79 7.21 1.38 17.84
N ILE A 80 6.73 2.21 16.92
CA ILE A 80 7.32 3.49 16.55
C ILE A 80 6.22 4.52 16.55
N HIS A 81 6.41 5.54 17.40
CA HIS A 81 5.56 6.72 17.39
C HIS A 81 6.00 7.65 16.25
N PHE A 82 5.10 7.97 15.34
CA PHE A 82 5.31 8.97 14.31
C PHE A 82 4.01 9.64 13.89
N VAL A 83 4.17 10.81 13.30
CA VAL A 83 3.07 11.67 12.87
C VAL A 83 3.17 11.88 11.36
N THR A 84 2.05 11.85 10.69
CA THR A 84 1.93 12.21 9.27
C THR A 84 0.91 13.33 9.12
N ASP A 85 1.20 14.25 8.21
CA ASP A 85 0.28 15.29 7.81
C ASP A 85 -0.33 14.97 6.46
N SER A 86 -1.59 15.31 6.28
CA SER A 86 -2.29 15.21 5.01
C SER A 86 -2.88 16.57 4.63
N THR A 87 -2.64 16.97 3.39
CA THR A 87 -3.27 18.13 2.75
C THR A 87 -4.30 17.72 1.69
N ALA A 88 -4.78 16.46 1.76
CA ALA A 88 -5.75 15.94 0.81
C ALA A 88 -7.13 16.60 0.93
N PHE A 89 -7.43 17.20 2.08
CA PHE A 89 -8.65 17.94 2.33
C PHE A 89 -8.43 19.44 2.11
N GLN A 90 -9.44 20.13 1.58
CA GLN A 90 -9.36 21.57 1.29
C GLN A 90 -9.51 22.45 2.52
N ASP A 91 -9.92 21.90 3.65
CA ASP A 91 -10.17 22.58 4.92
C ASP A 91 -8.93 22.68 5.82
N GLY A 92 -7.77 22.24 5.35
CA GLY A 92 -6.50 22.41 6.06
C GLY A 92 -5.62 21.17 6.12
N VAL A 93 -4.64 21.19 7.02
CA VAL A 93 -3.75 20.07 7.29
C VAL A 93 -4.38 19.18 8.37
N HIS A 94 -4.55 17.92 8.06
CA HIS A 94 -5.01 16.89 8.98
C HIS A 94 -3.85 16.06 9.44
N THR A 95 -3.61 16.05 10.73
CA THR A 95 -2.51 15.29 11.37
C THR A 95 -3.01 13.95 11.86
N HIS A 96 -2.31 12.89 11.54
CA HIS A 96 -2.58 11.53 12.01
C HIS A 96 -1.37 10.94 12.71
N THR A 97 -1.60 10.29 13.86
CA THR A 97 -0.55 9.72 14.72
C THR A 97 -0.60 8.20 14.69
N PHE A 98 0.55 7.58 14.51
CA PHE A 98 0.73 6.14 14.55
C PHE A 98 1.65 5.74 15.71
N GLU A 99 1.31 4.65 16.41
CA GLU A 99 2.08 4.05 17.51
C GLU A 99 2.78 2.74 17.10
N ASP A 100 2.49 2.26 15.91
CA ASP A 100 3.08 1.07 15.31
C ASP A 100 3.14 1.27 13.81
N SER A 101 4.30 1.05 13.20
CA SER A 101 4.46 1.23 11.75
C SER A 101 3.54 0.32 10.91
N ARG A 102 3.07 -0.80 11.47
CA ARG A 102 2.12 -1.69 10.80
C ARG A 102 0.72 -1.09 10.70
N ASN A 103 0.34 -0.21 11.64
CA ASN A 103 -0.96 0.45 11.60
C ASN A 103 -1.10 1.33 10.34
N LEU A 104 0.02 1.90 9.84
CA LEU A 104 0.03 2.60 8.55
C LEU A 104 -0.41 1.67 7.40
N ILE A 105 0.09 0.44 7.36
CA ILE A 105 -0.30 -0.54 6.32
C ILE A 105 -1.78 -0.85 6.41
N ASP A 106 -2.27 -1.13 7.63
CA ASP A 106 -3.66 -1.49 7.87
C ASP A 106 -4.62 -0.38 7.48
N GLU A 107 -4.32 0.83 7.91
CA GLU A 107 -5.16 1.98 7.64
C GLU A 107 -5.20 2.29 6.14
N VAL A 108 -4.05 2.29 5.48
CA VAL A 108 -3.98 2.47 4.02
C VAL A 108 -4.75 1.38 3.30
N PHE A 109 -4.61 0.11 3.72
CA PHE A 109 -5.31 -1.02 3.12
C PHE A 109 -6.83 -0.80 3.11
N TRP A 110 -7.41 -0.55 4.29
CA TRP A 110 -8.85 -0.39 4.43
C TRP A 110 -9.37 0.92 3.83
N ALA A 111 -8.62 2.00 3.94
CA ALA A 111 -8.96 3.26 3.28
C ALA A 111 -9.12 3.08 1.76
N ARG A 112 -8.24 2.28 1.13
CA ARG A 112 -8.32 2.01 -0.32
C ARG A 112 -9.51 1.11 -0.71
N ILE A 113 -9.86 0.15 0.15
CA ILE A 113 -11.06 -0.69 -0.05
C ILE A 113 -12.33 0.16 0.08
N TYR A 114 -12.49 0.90 1.19
CA TYR A 114 -13.69 1.69 1.44
C TYR A 114 -13.88 2.83 0.44
N ALA A 115 -12.80 3.39 -0.07
CA ALA A 115 -12.86 4.39 -1.13
C ALA A 115 -13.26 3.81 -2.50
N GLY A 116 -13.28 2.48 -2.66
CA GLY A 116 -13.61 1.84 -3.95
C GLY A 116 -12.50 1.96 -4.99
N PHE A 117 -11.24 2.11 -4.56
CA PHE A 117 -10.12 2.37 -5.47
C PHE A 117 -9.36 1.13 -5.89
N ASN A 118 -9.28 0.14 -5.01
CA ASN A 118 -8.45 -1.05 -5.19
C ASN A 118 -9.18 -2.32 -4.76
N TYR A 119 -8.78 -3.44 -5.39
CA TYR A 119 -9.19 -4.77 -4.96
C TYR A 119 -8.32 -5.27 -3.81
N HIS A 120 -8.86 -6.20 -3.03
CA HIS A 120 -8.20 -6.79 -1.88
C HIS A 120 -6.84 -7.43 -2.24
N HIS A 121 -6.82 -8.27 -3.29
CA HIS A 121 -5.59 -8.93 -3.75
C HIS A 121 -4.52 -7.95 -4.21
N SER A 122 -4.90 -6.87 -4.87
CA SER A 122 -3.97 -5.83 -5.33
C SER A 122 -3.26 -5.12 -4.18
N LEU A 123 -3.96 -4.94 -3.06
CA LEU A 123 -3.40 -4.37 -1.84
C LEU A 123 -2.44 -5.35 -1.17
N GLN A 124 -2.81 -6.63 -1.07
CA GLN A 124 -1.94 -7.66 -0.52
C GLN A 124 -0.63 -7.82 -1.32
N ASP A 125 -0.75 -7.88 -2.64
CA ASP A 125 0.42 -8.03 -3.51
C ASP A 125 1.27 -6.76 -3.54
N GLY A 126 0.66 -5.58 -3.48
CA GLY A 126 1.37 -4.31 -3.34
C GLY A 126 2.17 -4.23 -2.05
N GLU A 127 1.57 -4.58 -0.91
CA GLU A 127 2.26 -4.66 0.39
C GLU A 127 3.44 -5.62 0.33
N LYS A 128 3.23 -6.82 -0.22
CA LYS A 128 4.27 -7.84 -0.36
C LYS A 128 5.43 -7.33 -1.22
N LEU A 129 5.14 -6.67 -2.34
CA LEU A 129 6.14 -6.10 -3.23
C LEU A 129 6.98 -5.04 -2.51
N GLY A 130 6.32 -4.04 -1.90
CA GLY A 130 7.00 -2.97 -1.17
C GLY A 130 7.85 -3.49 -0.02
N THR A 131 7.31 -4.41 0.77
CA THR A 131 8.03 -5.08 1.87
C THR A 131 9.26 -5.84 1.37
N THR A 132 9.15 -6.54 0.24
CA THR A 132 10.27 -7.30 -0.34
C THR A 132 11.39 -6.38 -0.77
N ILE A 133 11.07 -5.31 -1.50
CA ILE A 133 12.04 -4.32 -1.96
C ILE A 133 12.75 -3.66 -0.77
N ALA A 134 11.99 -3.26 0.24
CA ALA A 134 12.55 -2.65 1.45
C ALA A 134 13.52 -3.59 2.19
N ARG A 135 13.17 -4.88 2.31
CA ARG A 135 14.07 -5.88 2.92
C ARG A 135 15.35 -6.09 2.13
N GLU A 136 15.27 -6.15 0.82
CA GLU A 136 16.45 -6.26 -0.04
C GLU A 136 17.36 -5.04 0.08
N LEU A 137 16.77 -3.84 0.12
CA LEU A 137 17.52 -2.61 0.30
C LEU A 137 18.26 -2.58 1.67
N LEU A 138 17.56 -2.95 2.74
CA LEU A 138 18.14 -3.02 4.08
C LEU A 138 19.28 -4.04 4.19
N ARG A 139 19.15 -5.21 3.52
CA ARG A 139 20.17 -6.25 3.54
C ARG A 139 21.43 -5.86 2.76
N ASN A 140 21.27 -5.21 1.63
CA ASN A 140 22.34 -5.02 0.67
C ASN A 140 23.02 -3.64 0.75
N HIS A 141 22.29 -2.61 1.21
CA HIS A 141 22.78 -1.22 1.15
C HIS A 141 22.74 -0.47 2.47
N PHE A 142 21.76 -0.74 3.33
CA PHE A 142 21.57 0.00 4.59
C PHE A 142 21.52 -0.94 5.81
N GLY A 143 22.14 -2.11 5.70
CA GLY A 143 22.29 -3.02 6.82
C GLY A 143 23.16 -2.42 7.93
N PRO A 144 23.01 -2.91 9.18
CA PRO A 144 23.87 -2.48 10.28
C PRO A 144 25.32 -2.86 9.98
N GLN A 145 26.27 -1.98 10.32
CA GLN A 145 27.70 -2.27 10.17
C GLN A 145 28.16 -3.42 11.09
N HIS A 146 27.44 -3.63 12.20
CA HIS A 146 27.66 -4.71 13.15
C HIS A 146 26.31 -5.31 13.56
N GLY A 147 26.19 -6.64 13.51
CA GLY A 147 24.98 -7.36 13.91
C GLY A 147 24.11 -7.81 12.74
N ARG A 148 23.01 -8.49 13.07
CA ARG A 148 22.05 -9.05 12.11
C ARG A 148 20.75 -8.22 12.12
N LEU A 149 20.20 -7.93 10.93
CA LEU A 149 18.86 -7.37 10.82
C LEU A 149 17.83 -8.43 11.21
N GLU A 150 17.00 -8.14 12.19
CA GLU A 150 15.83 -8.92 12.52
C GLU A 150 14.59 -8.20 11.95
N PHE A 151 13.86 -8.90 11.10
CA PHE A 151 12.60 -8.38 10.55
C PHE A 151 11.43 -8.94 11.35
N PRO A 152 10.45 -8.09 11.69
CA PRO A 152 9.20 -8.56 12.27
C PRO A 152 8.55 -9.63 11.37
N ALA A 153 7.89 -10.60 11.98
CA ALA A 153 7.18 -11.65 11.23
C ALA A 153 6.12 -11.05 10.30
N ALA A 154 5.98 -11.63 9.12
CA ALA A 154 4.94 -11.23 8.18
C ALA A 154 3.55 -11.39 8.84
N ARG A 155 2.70 -10.39 8.64
CA ARG A 155 1.33 -10.42 9.14
C ARG A 155 0.48 -11.42 8.34
N LYS A 156 -0.36 -12.17 9.03
CA LYS A 156 -1.48 -12.88 8.41
C LYS A 156 -2.66 -11.89 8.34
N VAL A 157 -3.03 -11.47 7.14
CA VAL A 157 -4.28 -10.74 6.95
C VAL A 157 -5.40 -11.75 7.13
N GLY A 158 -6.17 -11.60 8.21
CA GLY A 158 -7.32 -12.46 8.48
C GLY A 158 -8.47 -12.18 7.49
N PRO A 159 -9.39 -13.16 7.31
CA PRO A 159 -10.61 -12.92 6.55
C PRO A 159 -11.45 -11.81 7.18
N ILE A 160 -12.14 -11.07 6.33
CA ILE A 160 -13.16 -10.09 6.74
C ILE A 160 -14.26 -10.87 7.46
N GLN A 161 -14.58 -10.50 8.70
CA GLN A 161 -15.82 -10.92 9.36
C GLN A 161 -16.96 -10.00 8.95
#